data_fd8d29484a95067bb16fe581529cd4af
#
_entry.id   fd8d29484a95067bb16fe581529cd4af
#
_cell.length_a   1.000
_cell.length_b   1.000
_cell.length_c   1.000
_cell.angle_alpha   90.00
_cell.angle_beta   90.00
_cell.angle_gamma   90.00
#
_symmetry.space_group_name_H-M   'P 1'
#
loop_
_entity.id
_entity.type
_entity.pdbx_description
1 polymer ?
#
loop_
_entity_poly.entity_id
_entity_poly.type
_entity_poly.pdbx_seq_one_letter_code
_entity_poly.pdbx_strand_id
1 'polypeptide(L)'
;KKYRDFLNSLELLSTINFDLEEIGTPLSFNWGKCKLATSAYGHGITTTPLQLAKAYAILGNGGYKIQPTLLQKETISLEKREQIISEKTSNAINLMLRKVVSQIEGTANFANVEGYEIAGKTGTAIKYNSKEKLNTFVSLFPANEPKYVLLVILDEPKPAPNFVYEMPPSDKYPNGYKHKGEKRNTSGWNTVVVAGKIIEKIGPILA
;
A
#
# COMPACT_ATOMS: atom_id res chain seq x y z
N LYS A 1 11.05 -5.61 21.45
CA LYS A 1 10.54 -4.33 21.98
C LYS A 1 10.48 -3.28 20.89
N LYS A 2 11.60 -2.83 20.31
CA LYS A 2 11.67 -1.76 19.28
C LYS A 2 10.68 -1.92 18.10
N TYR A 3 10.55 -3.11 17.56
CA TYR A 3 9.64 -3.37 16.42
C TYR A 3 8.16 -3.21 16.82
N ARG A 4 7.78 -3.76 17.96
CA ARG A 4 6.43 -3.59 18.50
C ARG A 4 6.10 -2.12 18.79
N ASP A 5 7.04 -1.40 19.40
CA ASP A 5 6.87 0.02 19.72
C ASP A 5 6.69 0.84 18.43
N PHE A 6 7.42 0.49 17.38
CA PHE A 6 7.26 1.12 16.05
C PHE A 6 5.89 0.83 15.43
N LEU A 7 5.39 -0.41 15.45
CA LEU A 7 4.04 -0.70 14.96
C LEU A 7 2.96 0.04 15.76
N ASN A 8 3.14 0.18 17.05
CA ASN A 8 2.25 0.97 17.91
C ASN A 8 2.30 2.47 17.58
N SER A 9 3.47 3.03 17.28
CA SER A 9 3.59 4.44 16.88
C SER A 9 2.89 4.74 15.57
N LEU A 10 2.77 3.76 14.67
CA LEU A 10 1.97 3.82 13.45
C LEU A 10 0.46 3.53 13.68
N GLU A 11 0.09 3.22 14.93
CA GLU A 11 -1.28 2.86 15.33
C GLU A 11 -1.88 1.66 14.56
N LEU A 12 -1.02 0.73 14.12
CA LEU A 12 -1.45 -0.47 13.39
C LEU A 12 -2.08 -1.55 14.27
N LEU A 13 -1.88 -1.48 15.59
CA LEU A 13 -2.29 -2.51 16.55
C LEU A 13 -3.42 -2.05 17.49
N SER A 14 -3.92 -0.85 17.34
CA SER A 14 -4.96 -0.25 18.18
C SER A 14 -6.06 0.36 17.33
N THR A 15 -7.25 0.54 17.90
CA THR A 15 -8.34 1.24 17.22
C THR A 15 -7.94 2.67 16.89
N ILE A 16 -8.22 3.11 15.67
CA ILE A 16 -8.03 4.52 15.25
C ILE A 16 -9.20 5.35 15.80
N ASN A 17 -8.91 6.53 16.30
CA ASN A 17 -9.96 7.52 16.50
C ASN A 17 -10.38 8.09 15.13
N PHE A 18 -11.67 8.08 14.83
CA PHE A 18 -12.23 8.54 13.54
C PHE A 18 -13.62 9.16 13.76
N ASP A 19 -14.12 9.88 12.78
CA ASP A 19 -15.37 10.65 12.92
C ASP A 19 -16.65 9.77 12.82
N LEU A 20 -16.51 8.47 12.51
CA LEU A 20 -17.60 7.50 12.49
C LEU A 20 -17.59 6.62 13.73
N GLU A 21 -18.76 6.20 14.19
CA GLU A 21 -18.91 5.30 15.34
C GLU A 21 -18.52 3.84 14.99
N GLU A 22 -18.83 3.41 13.77
CA GLU A 22 -18.50 2.08 13.27
C GLU A 22 -17.05 2.00 12.83
N ILE A 23 -16.16 1.73 13.78
CA ILE A 23 -14.72 1.61 13.53
C ILE A 23 -14.28 0.18 13.73
N GLY A 24 -13.61 -0.37 12.69
CA GLY A 24 -12.98 -1.68 12.79
C GLY A 24 -11.83 -1.67 13.80
N THR A 25 -11.80 -2.66 14.67
CA THR A 25 -10.70 -2.87 15.63
C THR A 25 -9.85 -4.05 15.17
N PRO A 26 -8.50 -3.91 15.12
CA PRO A 26 -7.62 -5.03 14.82
C PRO A 26 -7.82 -6.16 15.83
N LEU A 27 -7.74 -7.40 15.36
CA LEU A 27 -7.76 -8.54 16.27
C LEU A 27 -6.53 -8.49 17.16
N SER A 28 -6.73 -8.64 18.47
CA SER A 28 -5.62 -8.76 19.41
C SER A 28 -4.79 -10.00 19.13
N PHE A 29 -3.50 -9.92 19.30
CA PHE A 29 -2.63 -11.08 19.20
C PHE A 29 -1.53 -11.04 20.27
N ASN A 30 -1.13 -12.23 20.71
CA ASN A 30 -0.07 -12.37 21.70
C ASN A 30 1.30 -12.39 21.04
N TRP A 31 2.25 -11.63 21.58
CA TRP A 31 3.64 -11.59 21.14
C TRP A 31 4.41 -12.84 21.59
N GLY A 32 4.10 -14.00 21.01
CA GLY A 32 4.87 -15.23 21.23
C GLY A 32 6.19 -15.24 20.45
N LYS A 33 7.04 -16.23 20.70
CA LYS A 33 8.39 -16.34 20.10
C LYS A 33 8.40 -16.29 18.55
N CYS A 34 7.43 -16.90 17.88
CA CYS A 34 7.34 -16.92 16.42
C CYS A 34 6.70 -15.66 15.82
N LYS A 35 5.92 -14.90 16.59
CA LYS A 35 5.17 -13.74 16.10
C LYS A 35 6.06 -12.62 15.57
N LEU A 36 7.19 -12.38 16.21
CA LEU A 36 8.15 -11.39 15.73
C LEU A 36 8.69 -11.76 14.34
N ALA A 37 9.05 -13.01 14.14
CA ALA A 37 9.57 -13.48 12.85
C ALA A 37 8.49 -13.41 11.76
N THR A 38 7.27 -13.87 12.04
CA THR A 38 6.18 -13.89 11.05
C THR A 38 5.66 -12.50 10.74
N SER A 39 5.55 -11.61 11.73
CA SER A 39 5.11 -10.23 11.53
C SER A 39 6.10 -9.39 10.73
N ALA A 40 7.39 -9.73 10.74
CA ALA A 40 8.42 -9.03 9.98
C ALA A 40 8.20 -9.09 8.45
N TYR A 41 7.49 -10.11 7.97
CA TYR A 41 7.07 -10.21 6.57
C TYR A 41 5.55 -10.13 6.36
N GLY A 42 4.82 -9.58 7.35
CA GLY A 42 3.40 -9.26 7.23
C GLY A 42 2.43 -10.37 7.61
N HIS A 43 2.86 -11.43 8.31
CA HIS A 43 1.98 -12.52 8.75
C HIS A 43 1.60 -12.42 10.23
N GLY A 44 0.32 -12.72 10.52
CA GLY A 44 -0.20 -12.83 11.89
C GLY A 44 -0.49 -11.48 12.55
N ILE A 45 -0.53 -10.39 11.80
CA ILE A 45 -1.06 -9.08 12.20
C ILE A 45 -2.33 -8.83 11.41
N THR A 46 -3.38 -8.39 12.09
CA THR A 46 -4.58 -7.85 11.46
C THR A 46 -4.57 -6.33 11.59
N THR A 47 -5.03 -5.65 10.55
CA THR A 47 -5.19 -4.19 10.53
C THR A 47 -6.40 -3.85 9.68
N THR A 48 -6.98 -2.68 9.88
CA THR A 48 -8.07 -2.19 9.03
C THR A 48 -7.50 -1.48 7.79
N PRO A 49 -8.27 -1.35 6.70
CA PRO A 49 -7.86 -0.57 5.55
C PRO A 49 -7.47 0.87 5.90
N LEU A 50 -8.21 1.52 6.80
CA LEU A 50 -7.94 2.89 7.24
C LEU A 50 -6.60 3.00 7.99
N GLN A 51 -6.29 2.03 8.86
CA GLN A 51 -4.99 1.99 9.56
C GLN A 51 -3.84 1.82 8.58
N LEU A 52 -4.00 0.95 7.59
CA LEU A 52 -2.97 0.73 6.58
C LEU A 52 -2.74 1.99 5.75
N ALA A 53 -3.81 2.64 5.26
CA ALA A 53 -3.71 3.89 4.53
C ALA A 53 -3.06 5.00 5.36
N LYS A 54 -3.44 5.14 6.64
CA LYS A 54 -2.84 6.08 7.59
C LYS A 54 -1.34 5.82 7.78
N ALA A 55 -0.93 4.57 7.99
CA ALA A 55 0.47 4.22 8.15
C ALA A 55 1.30 4.61 6.91
N TYR A 56 0.79 4.34 5.71
CA TYR A 56 1.47 4.76 4.49
C TYR A 56 1.48 6.28 4.30
N ALA A 57 0.42 6.98 4.69
CA ALA A 57 0.42 8.44 4.67
C ALA A 57 1.50 9.02 5.62
N ILE A 58 1.70 8.43 6.81
CA ILE A 58 2.80 8.81 7.71
C ILE A 58 4.16 8.52 7.08
N LEU A 59 4.33 7.35 6.45
CA LEU A 59 5.59 7.00 5.79
C LEU A 59 5.90 7.94 4.62
N GLY A 60 4.88 8.45 3.93
CA GLY A 60 5.03 9.29 2.73
C GLY A 60 5.17 10.79 3.00
N ASN A 61 4.67 11.31 4.12
CA ASN A 61 4.54 12.74 4.40
C ASN A 61 5.69 13.38 5.19
N GLY A 62 6.87 12.78 5.17
CA GLY A 62 7.99 13.22 6.02
C GLY A 62 8.02 12.53 7.41
N GLY A 63 7.15 11.55 7.63
CA GLY A 63 7.09 10.79 8.88
C GLY A 63 6.19 11.39 9.96
N TYR A 64 5.39 12.39 9.62
CA TYR A 64 4.54 13.08 10.58
C TYR A 64 3.21 12.35 10.80
N LYS A 65 2.83 12.20 12.06
CA LYS A 65 1.56 11.58 12.46
C LYS A 65 0.37 12.37 11.93
N ILE A 66 -0.60 11.67 11.39
CA ILE A 66 -1.85 12.24 10.90
C ILE A 66 -3.03 11.61 11.64
N GLN A 67 -4.11 12.37 11.74
CA GLN A 67 -5.40 11.92 12.23
C GLN A 67 -6.38 11.93 11.06
N PRO A 68 -6.88 10.77 10.61
CA PRO A 68 -7.92 10.73 9.58
C PRO A 68 -9.19 11.44 10.06
N THR A 69 -9.85 12.15 9.15
CA THR A 69 -11.11 12.84 9.44
C THR A 69 -11.90 13.01 8.15
N LEU A 70 -13.23 12.99 8.25
CA LEU A 70 -14.18 13.36 7.17
C LEU A 70 -14.56 14.84 7.25
N LEU A 71 -14.22 15.51 8.35
CA LEU A 71 -14.56 16.92 8.56
C LEU A 71 -13.42 17.79 8.06
N GLN A 72 -13.77 18.86 7.36
CA GLN A 72 -12.81 19.90 7.03
C GLN A 72 -12.37 20.59 8.32
N LYS A 73 -11.10 20.51 8.63
CA LYS A 73 -10.48 21.13 9.81
C LYS A 73 -9.40 22.10 9.34
N GLU A 74 -9.10 23.10 10.19
CA GLU A 74 -7.93 23.94 9.97
C GLU A 74 -6.66 23.10 9.92
N THR A 75 -5.81 23.38 8.94
CA THR A 75 -4.54 22.64 8.76
C THR A 75 -3.60 22.98 9.90
N ILE A 76 -3.37 22.01 10.79
CA ILE A 76 -2.30 22.12 11.78
C ILE A 76 -0.96 21.99 11.05
N SER A 77 -0.06 22.96 11.24
CA SER A 77 1.28 22.91 10.64
C SER A 77 2.00 21.61 11.00
N LEU A 78 2.77 21.06 10.07
CA LEU A 78 3.50 19.79 10.27
C LEU A 78 4.42 19.85 11.49
N GLU A 79 5.05 20.99 11.75
CA GLU A 79 5.96 21.23 12.87
C GLU A 79 5.33 21.00 14.24
N LYS A 80 4.00 21.07 14.35
CA LYS A 80 3.25 20.80 15.59
C LYS A 80 2.81 19.34 15.73
N ARG A 81 3.14 18.47 14.77
CA ARG A 81 2.77 17.06 14.80
C ARG A 81 3.90 16.20 15.30
N GLU A 82 3.56 15.10 15.96
CA GLU A 82 4.52 14.08 16.34
C GLU A 82 5.16 13.46 15.10
N GLN A 83 6.50 13.42 15.05
CA GLN A 83 7.25 12.79 13.98
C GLN A 83 7.66 11.37 14.38
N ILE A 84 7.20 10.37 13.64
CA ILE A 84 7.43 8.94 13.91
C ILE A 84 8.75 8.45 13.28
N ILE A 85 9.05 8.94 12.09
CA ILE A 85 10.32 8.69 11.37
C ILE A 85 10.88 10.00 10.83
N SER A 86 12.19 10.05 10.61
CA SER A 86 12.81 11.25 10.02
C SER A 86 12.39 11.46 8.56
N GLU A 87 12.38 12.71 8.10
CA GLU A 87 12.14 13.04 6.69
C GLU A 87 13.11 12.31 5.75
N LYS A 88 14.38 12.20 6.15
CA LYS A 88 15.37 11.42 5.41
C LYS A 88 14.93 9.97 5.21
N THR A 89 14.36 9.35 6.23
CA THR A 89 13.85 7.97 6.16
C THR A 89 12.60 7.91 5.29
N SER A 90 11.67 8.84 5.44
CA SER A 90 10.47 8.96 4.61
C SER A 90 10.83 9.08 3.12
N ASN A 91 11.73 10.00 2.78
CA ASN A 91 12.20 10.19 1.40
C ASN A 91 12.86 8.94 0.83
N ALA A 92 13.69 8.24 1.62
CA ALA A 92 14.29 6.99 1.20
C ALA A 92 13.25 5.90 0.94
N ILE A 93 12.21 5.80 1.79
CA ILE A 93 11.09 4.88 1.58
C ILE A 93 10.33 5.22 0.30
N ASN A 94 9.99 6.48 0.06
CA ASN A 94 9.29 6.93 -1.15
C ASN A 94 10.07 6.58 -2.42
N LEU A 95 11.39 6.79 -2.43
CA LEU A 95 12.25 6.40 -3.55
C LEU A 95 12.25 4.88 -3.77
N MET A 96 12.30 4.07 -2.71
CA MET A 96 12.21 2.63 -2.83
C MET A 96 10.84 2.18 -3.35
N LEU A 97 9.75 2.75 -2.83
CA LEU A 97 8.40 2.46 -3.28
C LEU A 97 8.16 2.91 -4.73
N ARG A 98 8.80 4.02 -5.16
CA ARG A 98 8.77 4.45 -6.57
C ARG A 98 9.40 3.40 -7.48
N LYS A 99 10.54 2.82 -7.09
CA LYS A 99 11.20 1.76 -7.87
C LYS A 99 10.34 0.50 -8.04
N VAL A 100 9.54 0.15 -7.05
CA VAL A 100 8.59 -1.00 -7.14
C VAL A 100 7.58 -0.81 -8.29
N VAL A 101 7.23 0.44 -8.60
CA VAL A 101 6.28 0.79 -9.67
C VAL A 101 7.00 1.12 -10.98
N SER A 102 8.08 1.92 -10.94
CA SER A 102 8.73 2.43 -12.16
C SER A 102 9.60 1.41 -12.88
N GLN A 103 10.19 0.47 -12.16
CA GLN A 103 11.00 -0.55 -12.80
C GLN A 103 10.13 -1.59 -13.48
N ILE A 104 10.52 -2.02 -14.69
CA ILE A 104 9.73 -2.97 -15.49
C ILE A 104 9.56 -4.33 -14.80
N GLU A 105 10.54 -4.74 -14.00
CA GLU A 105 10.52 -5.95 -13.21
C GLU A 105 9.91 -5.74 -11.80
N GLY A 106 9.51 -4.51 -11.50
CA GLY A 106 8.85 -4.18 -10.25
C GLY A 106 7.49 -4.86 -10.11
N THR A 107 7.19 -5.34 -8.91
CA THR A 107 5.96 -6.08 -8.65
C THR A 107 4.68 -5.25 -8.87
N ALA A 108 4.79 -3.94 -9.02
CA ALA A 108 3.69 -3.02 -9.26
C ALA A 108 3.84 -2.22 -10.57
N ASN A 109 4.58 -2.71 -11.55
CA ASN A 109 4.82 -2.02 -12.80
C ASN A 109 3.53 -1.71 -13.59
N PHE A 110 2.50 -2.53 -13.53
CA PHE A 110 1.20 -2.25 -14.16
C PHE A 110 0.46 -1.02 -13.58
N ALA A 111 0.95 -0.43 -12.50
CA ALA A 111 0.45 0.85 -11.99
C ALA A 111 1.35 2.03 -12.42
N ASN A 112 2.33 1.84 -13.29
CA ASN A 112 3.18 2.91 -13.78
C ASN A 112 2.45 3.69 -14.89
N VAL A 113 1.59 4.61 -14.49
CA VAL A 113 0.80 5.46 -15.39
C VAL A 113 1.66 6.63 -15.84
N GLU A 114 1.73 6.87 -17.15
CA GLU A 114 2.47 7.97 -17.74
C GLU A 114 1.95 9.32 -17.23
N GLY A 115 2.86 10.24 -16.92
CA GLY A 115 2.54 11.56 -16.38
C GLY A 115 2.30 11.58 -14.86
N TYR A 116 2.26 10.41 -14.20
CA TYR A 116 2.07 10.32 -12.75
C TYR A 116 3.21 9.56 -12.10
N GLU A 117 3.83 10.20 -11.12
CA GLU A 117 4.86 9.56 -10.30
C GLU A 117 4.17 8.78 -9.17
N ILE A 118 3.96 7.49 -9.39
CA ILE A 118 3.31 6.61 -8.42
C ILE A 118 4.39 5.80 -7.68
N ALA A 119 4.35 5.83 -6.36
CA ALA A 119 5.09 4.94 -5.48
C ALA A 119 4.12 3.95 -4.83
N GLY A 120 4.53 2.71 -4.54
CA GLY A 120 3.59 1.78 -3.93
C GLY A 120 4.18 0.44 -3.54
N LYS A 121 3.37 -0.36 -2.84
CA LYS A 121 3.72 -1.70 -2.35
C LYS A 121 2.57 -2.67 -2.53
N THR A 122 2.90 -3.82 -3.05
CA THR A 122 1.99 -4.98 -3.16
C THR A 122 1.96 -5.79 -1.88
N GLY A 123 0.82 -6.36 -1.56
CA GLY A 123 0.63 -7.36 -0.52
C GLY A 123 -0.26 -8.51 -1.02
N THR A 124 0.14 -9.74 -0.78
CA THR A 124 -0.68 -10.93 -1.05
C THR A 124 -0.65 -11.81 0.17
N ALA A 125 -1.77 -11.90 0.86
CA ALA A 125 -1.94 -12.77 2.03
C ALA A 125 -2.81 -13.98 1.67
N ILE A 126 -2.46 -15.13 2.21
CA ILE A 126 -3.31 -16.33 2.13
C ILE A 126 -4.16 -16.36 3.40
N LYS A 127 -5.46 -16.52 3.25
CA LYS A 127 -6.38 -16.63 4.38
C LYS A 127 -6.12 -17.89 5.20
N TYR A 128 -6.26 -17.75 6.50
CA TYR A 128 -6.09 -18.88 7.42
C TYR A 128 -7.09 -20.01 7.10
N ASN A 129 -6.61 -21.24 7.09
CA ASN A 129 -7.39 -22.45 6.76
C ASN A 129 -8.04 -22.47 5.36
N SER A 130 -7.56 -21.67 4.41
CA SER A 130 -8.05 -21.69 3.04
C SER A 130 -6.90 -21.49 2.05
N LYS A 131 -7.18 -21.63 0.74
CA LYS A 131 -6.28 -21.26 -0.34
C LYS A 131 -6.60 -19.87 -0.91
N GLU A 132 -7.65 -19.24 -0.38
CA GLU A 132 -8.12 -17.95 -0.84
C GLU A 132 -7.17 -16.84 -0.42
N LYS A 133 -7.12 -15.78 -1.22
CA LYS A 133 -6.16 -14.69 -1.06
C LYS A 133 -6.86 -13.38 -0.76
N LEU A 134 -6.18 -12.56 0.01
CA LEU A 134 -6.44 -11.13 0.13
C LEU A 134 -5.30 -10.39 -0.58
N ASN A 135 -5.60 -9.72 -1.67
CA ASN A 135 -4.63 -8.96 -2.43
C ASN A 135 -4.78 -7.47 -2.15
N THR A 136 -3.67 -6.81 -1.93
CA THR A 136 -3.64 -5.41 -1.53
C THR A 136 -2.58 -4.66 -2.34
N PHE A 137 -2.89 -3.47 -2.79
CA PHE A 137 -1.92 -2.52 -3.29
C PHE A 137 -2.18 -1.17 -2.65
N VAL A 138 -1.17 -0.61 -2.03
CA VAL A 138 -1.18 0.76 -1.52
C VAL A 138 -0.23 1.60 -2.33
N SER A 139 -0.69 2.76 -2.75
CA SER A 139 0.10 3.72 -3.52
C SER A 139 0.05 5.10 -2.93
N LEU A 140 1.13 5.83 -3.15
CA LEU A 140 1.34 7.24 -2.82
C LEU A 140 1.60 7.99 -4.11
N PHE A 141 1.00 9.14 -4.31
CA PHE A 141 1.28 9.96 -5.48
C PHE A 141 1.00 11.45 -5.23
N PRO A 142 1.79 12.36 -5.85
CA PRO A 142 3.07 12.09 -6.52
C PRO A 142 4.11 11.49 -5.57
N ALA A 143 5.05 10.68 -6.08
CA ALA A 143 6.03 9.97 -5.23
C ALA A 143 7.04 10.89 -4.54
N ASN A 144 7.39 12.01 -5.19
CA ASN A 144 8.33 13.02 -4.69
C ASN A 144 7.72 13.92 -3.61
N GLU A 145 6.40 14.16 -3.69
CA GLU A 145 5.65 14.97 -2.72
C GLU A 145 4.25 14.36 -2.54
N PRO A 146 4.11 13.28 -1.77
CA PRO A 146 2.86 12.55 -1.67
C PRO A 146 1.71 13.38 -1.11
N LYS A 147 0.68 13.57 -1.92
CA LYS A 147 -0.58 14.25 -1.55
C LYS A 147 -1.71 13.25 -1.33
N TYR A 148 -1.65 12.12 -2.02
CA TYR A 148 -2.73 11.13 -2.04
C TYR A 148 -2.22 9.75 -1.66
N VAL A 149 -3.07 9.01 -0.97
CA VAL A 149 -2.93 7.56 -0.72
C VAL A 149 -4.09 6.88 -1.40
N LEU A 150 -3.81 5.93 -2.31
CA LEU A 150 -4.82 5.04 -2.86
C LEU A 150 -4.54 3.62 -2.39
N LEU A 151 -5.51 3.04 -1.71
CA LEU A 151 -5.48 1.66 -1.24
C LEU A 151 -6.53 0.85 -1.99
N VAL A 152 -6.10 -0.16 -2.72
CA VAL A 152 -6.96 -1.14 -3.41
C VAL A 152 -6.83 -2.48 -2.73
N ILE A 153 -7.95 -3.04 -2.30
CA ILE A 153 -8.04 -4.36 -1.67
C ILE A 153 -9.03 -5.20 -2.47
N LEU A 154 -8.63 -6.41 -2.82
CA LEU A 154 -9.50 -7.43 -3.41
C LEU A 154 -9.52 -8.65 -2.49
N ASP A 155 -10.69 -8.97 -2.01
CA ASP A 155 -10.92 -10.15 -1.19
C ASP A 155 -11.34 -11.33 -2.07
N GLU A 156 -10.62 -12.43 -1.94
CA GLU A 156 -10.82 -13.67 -2.72
C GLU A 156 -10.91 -13.47 -4.24
N PRO A 157 -10.03 -12.64 -4.83
CA PRO A 157 -10.08 -12.42 -6.27
C PRO A 157 -9.82 -13.72 -7.02
N LYS A 158 -10.50 -13.88 -8.14
CA LYS A 158 -10.28 -15.02 -9.03
C LYS A 158 -9.37 -14.62 -10.18
N PRO A 159 -8.58 -15.54 -10.74
CA PRO A 159 -7.85 -15.30 -11.98
C PRO A 159 -8.79 -14.88 -13.10
N ALA A 160 -8.31 -14.02 -13.99
CA ALA A 160 -9.04 -13.58 -15.18
C ALA A 160 -8.47 -14.31 -16.44
N PRO A 161 -8.95 -15.52 -16.79
CA PRO A 161 -8.30 -16.37 -17.79
C PRO A 161 -8.26 -15.75 -19.19
N ASN A 162 -9.25 -14.95 -19.52
CA ASN A 162 -9.35 -14.28 -20.83
C ASN A 162 -8.61 -12.94 -20.89
N PHE A 163 -8.06 -12.47 -19.77
CA PHE A 163 -7.30 -11.22 -19.76
C PHE A 163 -5.85 -11.46 -20.18
N VAL A 164 -5.33 -10.60 -21.03
CA VAL A 164 -3.95 -10.62 -21.48
C VAL A 164 -3.22 -9.41 -20.89
N TYR A 165 -2.24 -9.67 -20.07
CA TYR A 165 -1.32 -8.66 -19.54
C TYR A 165 -0.21 -8.44 -20.57
N GLU A 166 -0.01 -7.20 -20.98
CA GLU A 166 1.06 -6.82 -21.89
C GLU A 166 2.15 -6.07 -21.10
N MET A 167 3.37 -6.54 -21.22
CA MET A 167 4.55 -5.88 -20.65
C MET A 167 5.35 -5.24 -21.78
N PRO A 168 5.78 -3.99 -21.62
CA PRO A 168 6.56 -3.31 -22.63
C PRO A 168 7.95 -3.97 -22.80
N PRO A 169 8.68 -3.62 -23.88
CA PRO A 169 10.05 -4.08 -24.08
C PRO A 169 10.96 -3.75 -22.89
N SER A 170 11.88 -4.66 -22.58
CA SER A 170 12.88 -4.55 -21.54
C SER A 170 14.13 -5.31 -21.93
N ASP A 171 15.23 -5.15 -21.19
CA ASP A 171 16.47 -5.92 -21.41
C ASP A 171 16.23 -7.43 -21.38
N LYS A 172 15.31 -7.89 -20.51
CA LYS A 172 14.94 -9.30 -20.41
C LYS A 172 13.96 -9.75 -21.49
N TYR A 173 13.11 -8.87 -21.97
CA TYR A 173 12.10 -9.12 -22.99
C TYR A 173 12.14 -8.02 -24.06
N PRO A 174 13.12 -8.07 -25.01
CA PRO A 174 13.34 -7.00 -25.99
C PRO A 174 12.11 -6.64 -26.83
N ASN A 175 11.22 -7.60 -27.06
CA ASN A 175 9.97 -7.42 -27.82
C ASN A 175 8.73 -7.27 -26.93
N GLY A 176 8.92 -7.03 -25.63
CA GLY A 176 7.85 -7.11 -24.65
C GLY A 176 7.44 -8.57 -24.37
N TYR A 177 6.44 -8.72 -23.53
CA TYR A 177 5.94 -10.04 -23.16
C TYR A 177 4.44 -10.03 -22.87
N LYS A 178 3.72 -11.07 -23.29
CA LYS A 178 2.28 -11.24 -23.02
C LYS A 178 2.05 -12.40 -22.06
N HIS A 179 1.28 -12.15 -21.00
CA HIS A 179 0.88 -13.15 -20.03
C HIS A 179 -0.62 -13.37 -20.06
N LYS A 180 -1.06 -14.62 -20.11
CA LYS A 180 -2.47 -14.96 -19.88
C LYS A 180 -2.81 -14.95 -18.40
N GLY A 181 -4.01 -14.50 -18.06
CA GLY A 181 -4.49 -14.34 -16.69
C GLY A 181 -4.84 -15.62 -15.94
N GLU A 182 -4.90 -16.78 -16.61
CA GLU A 182 -5.40 -18.06 -16.06
C GLU A 182 -4.83 -18.46 -14.69
N LYS A 183 -3.54 -18.21 -14.47
CA LYS A 183 -2.83 -18.58 -13.24
C LYS A 183 -2.39 -17.36 -12.43
N ARG A 184 -2.87 -16.16 -12.77
CA ARG A 184 -2.41 -14.89 -12.20
C ARG A 184 -3.37 -14.43 -11.12
N ASN A 185 -3.05 -14.70 -9.87
CA ASN A 185 -3.84 -14.30 -8.71
C ASN A 185 -2.95 -13.82 -7.56
N THR A 186 -2.17 -12.78 -7.83
CA THR A 186 -1.44 -12.03 -6.81
C THR A 186 -1.66 -10.54 -7.04
N SER A 187 -1.37 -9.72 -6.06
CA SER A 187 -1.59 -8.27 -6.08
C SER A 187 -1.06 -7.60 -7.35
N GLY A 188 0.15 -7.97 -7.81
CA GLY A 188 0.75 -7.41 -9.04
C GLY A 188 -0.08 -7.62 -10.30
N TRP A 189 -0.96 -8.63 -10.34
CA TRP A 189 -1.78 -8.99 -11.49
C TRP A 189 -3.24 -8.53 -11.39
N ASN A 190 -3.66 -7.97 -10.26
CA ASN A 190 -5.04 -7.52 -10.07
C ASN A 190 -5.13 -6.16 -9.38
N THR A 191 -4.87 -6.03 -8.07
CA THR A 191 -5.01 -4.74 -7.37
C THR A 191 -4.14 -3.64 -7.97
N VAL A 192 -2.94 -3.97 -8.45
CA VAL A 192 -2.04 -3.03 -9.13
C VAL A 192 -2.65 -2.52 -10.44
N VAL A 193 -3.20 -3.42 -11.25
CA VAL A 193 -3.86 -3.06 -12.53
C VAL A 193 -5.08 -2.16 -12.27
N VAL A 194 -5.88 -2.50 -11.25
CA VAL A 194 -7.05 -1.69 -10.86
C VAL A 194 -6.61 -0.30 -10.38
N ALA A 195 -5.58 -0.22 -9.54
CA ALA A 195 -5.05 1.06 -9.06
C ALA A 195 -4.53 1.94 -10.21
N GLY A 196 -3.77 1.36 -11.14
CA GLY A 196 -3.30 2.07 -12.33
C GLY A 196 -4.46 2.70 -13.13
N LYS A 197 -5.50 1.90 -13.41
CA LYS A 197 -6.71 2.37 -14.12
C LYS A 197 -7.49 3.44 -13.35
N ILE A 198 -7.52 3.35 -12.02
CA ILE A 198 -8.14 4.38 -11.19
C ILE A 198 -7.33 5.68 -11.31
N ILE A 199 -6.02 5.65 -11.10
CA ILE A 199 -5.17 6.83 -11.15
C ILE A 199 -5.19 7.48 -12.54
N GLU A 200 -5.17 6.69 -13.61
CA GLU A 200 -5.30 7.19 -14.98
C GLU A 200 -6.57 8.03 -15.17
N LYS A 201 -7.69 7.62 -14.54
CA LYS A 201 -8.98 8.32 -14.64
C LYS A 201 -9.11 9.51 -13.71
N ILE A 202 -8.65 9.38 -12.46
CA ILE A 202 -8.84 10.44 -11.45
C ILE A 202 -7.69 11.44 -11.44
N GLY A 203 -6.50 11.06 -11.92
CA GLY A 203 -5.33 11.91 -11.93
C GLY A 203 -5.56 13.29 -12.54
N PRO A 204 -6.21 13.41 -13.73
CA PRO A 204 -6.51 14.71 -14.32
C PRO A 204 -7.47 15.59 -13.48
N ILE A 205 -8.20 15.00 -12.54
CA ILE A 205 -9.13 15.73 -11.65
C ILE A 205 -8.39 16.19 -10.38
N LEU A 206 -7.33 15.50 -10.01
CA LEU A 206 -6.57 15.75 -8.79
C LEU A 206 -5.30 16.60 -9.02
N ALA A 207 -4.95 16.84 -10.27
CA ALA A 207 -3.78 17.61 -10.69
C ALA A 207 -3.95 19.10 -10.46
#